data_0ed9d0e2be67cafa355e0c50cf8c4478
#
_entry.id   0ed9d0e2be67cafa355e0c50cf8c4478
#
_cell.length_a   1.000
_cell.length_b   1.000
_cell.length_c   1.000
_cell.angle_alpha   90.00
_cell.angle_beta   90.00
_cell.angle_gamma   90.00
#
_symmetry.space_group_name_H-M   'P 1'
#
loop_
_entity.id
_entity.type
_entity.pdbx_description
1 polymer ?
#
loop_
_entity_poly.entity_id
_entity_poly.type
_entity_poly.pdbx_seq_one_letter_code
_entity_poly.pdbx_strand_id
1 'polypeptide(L)'
;MSEPNHLQFVDTNILIYAHDRSAGEKHIRARDLIRALWQSGTGCLSVQVLQEFYVNVTQKVARPLAPDVAARIIADLSVWQVHRPGVEDILDAIRLQGRYQIAFWDAMIVASAIQLGCQRIWSEDLNPGQVYDTVTVISPF
;
A
#
# COMPACT_ATOMS: atom_id res chain seq x y z
N MET A 1 27.94 11.85 -1.19
CA MET A 1 27.12 10.88 -0.43
C MET A 1 25.75 10.83 -1.05
N SER A 2 25.31 9.63 -1.36
CA SER A 2 23.97 9.46 -1.92
C SER A 2 22.92 9.67 -0.84
N GLU A 3 21.80 10.28 -1.21
CA GLU A 3 20.64 10.32 -0.35
C GLU A 3 20.21 8.90 0.03
N PRO A 4 19.84 8.65 1.28
CA PRO A 4 19.25 7.36 1.61
C PRO A 4 17.98 7.16 0.81
N ASN A 5 17.78 5.97 0.28
CA ASN A 5 16.56 5.64 -0.44
C ASN A 5 15.38 5.72 0.50
N HIS A 6 14.44 6.61 0.18
CA HIS A 6 13.23 6.79 0.95
C HIS A 6 12.28 5.64 0.66
N LEU A 7 11.98 4.85 1.70
CA LEU A 7 11.02 3.76 1.60
C LEU A 7 9.60 4.33 1.45
N GLN A 8 8.82 3.72 0.58
CA GLN A 8 7.49 4.19 0.21
C GLN A 8 6.51 3.03 0.29
N PHE A 9 5.51 3.21 1.12
CA PHE A 9 4.45 2.22 1.31
C PHE A 9 3.34 2.44 0.29
N VAL A 10 2.77 1.37 -0.24
CA VAL A 10 1.67 1.42 -1.20
C VAL A 10 0.41 0.85 -0.55
N ASP A 11 -0.63 1.68 -0.44
CA ASP A 11 -1.93 1.25 0.05
C ASP A 11 -2.64 0.38 -0.99
N THR A 12 -3.58 -0.41 -0.54
CA THR A 12 -4.28 -1.41 -1.35
C THR A 12 -4.91 -0.82 -2.61
N ASN A 13 -5.58 0.34 -2.50
CA ASN A 13 -6.27 0.94 -3.65
C ASN A 13 -5.32 1.22 -4.82
N ILE A 14 -4.11 1.68 -4.55
CA ILE A 14 -3.11 1.95 -5.60
C ILE A 14 -2.73 0.66 -6.31
N LEU A 15 -2.51 -0.41 -5.56
CA LEU A 15 -2.14 -1.70 -6.13
C LEU A 15 -3.27 -2.27 -6.99
N ILE A 16 -4.51 -2.11 -6.55
CA ILE A 16 -5.70 -2.52 -7.31
C ILE A 16 -5.75 -1.76 -8.63
N TYR A 17 -5.65 -0.42 -8.60
CA TYR A 17 -5.68 0.38 -9.83
C TYR A 17 -4.56 0.01 -10.80
N ALA A 18 -3.39 -0.32 -10.28
CA ALA A 18 -2.25 -0.70 -11.11
C ALA A 18 -2.52 -1.97 -11.95
N HIS A 19 -3.47 -2.79 -11.54
CA HIS A 19 -3.82 -4.06 -12.20
C HIS A 19 -5.25 -4.09 -12.72
N ASP A 20 -5.98 -2.98 -12.65
CA ASP A 20 -7.35 -2.87 -13.14
C ASP A 20 -7.40 -1.95 -14.36
N ARG A 21 -7.35 -2.55 -15.54
CA ARG A 21 -7.36 -1.81 -16.81
C ARG A 21 -8.63 -0.99 -17.02
N SER A 22 -9.73 -1.34 -16.35
CA SER A 22 -10.99 -0.60 -16.44
C SER A 22 -10.96 0.72 -15.67
N ALA A 23 -9.96 0.96 -14.84
CA ALA A 23 -9.85 2.17 -14.03
C ALA A 23 -9.38 3.42 -14.81
N GLY A 24 -9.11 3.30 -16.10
CA GLY A 24 -8.78 4.43 -16.96
C GLY A 24 -7.46 5.09 -16.58
N GLU A 25 -7.48 6.41 -16.37
CA GLU A 25 -6.26 7.15 -16.07
C GLU A 25 -5.66 6.79 -14.71
N LYS A 26 -6.48 6.40 -13.74
CA LYS A 26 -5.97 5.93 -12.45
C LYS A 26 -5.15 4.66 -12.61
N HIS A 27 -5.55 3.77 -13.53
CA HIS A 27 -4.76 2.59 -13.87
C HIS A 27 -3.37 2.98 -14.36
N ILE A 28 -3.31 3.92 -15.30
CA ILE A 28 -2.04 4.34 -15.90
C ILE A 28 -1.12 4.96 -14.85
N ARG A 29 -1.62 5.86 -14.03
CA ARG A 29 -0.83 6.53 -12.99
C ARG A 29 -0.35 5.54 -11.92
N ALA A 30 -1.23 4.66 -11.46
CA ALA A 30 -0.87 3.65 -10.47
C ALA A 30 0.16 2.66 -11.04
N ARG A 31 -0.05 2.21 -12.28
CA ARG A 31 0.89 1.32 -12.96
C ARG A 31 2.28 1.95 -13.04
N ASP A 32 2.35 3.22 -13.46
CA ASP A 32 3.62 3.91 -13.61
C ASP A 32 4.33 4.09 -12.25
N LEU A 33 3.56 4.37 -11.20
CA LEU A 33 4.10 4.44 -9.84
C LEU A 33 4.71 3.08 -9.41
N ILE A 34 3.96 1.99 -9.60
CA ILE A 34 4.45 0.65 -9.22
C ILE A 34 5.72 0.31 -10.00
N ARG A 35 5.78 0.63 -11.29
CA ARG A 35 6.99 0.45 -12.10
C ARG A 35 8.18 1.24 -11.56
N ALA A 36 7.94 2.49 -11.18
CA ALA A 36 8.99 3.33 -10.61
C ALA A 36 9.52 2.75 -9.29
N LEU A 37 8.64 2.20 -8.46
CA LEU A 37 9.02 1.57 -7.20
C LEU A 37 9.79 0.26 -7.42
N TRP A 38 9.45 -0.50 -8.46
CA TRP A 38 10.23 -1.65 -8.88
C TRP A 38 11.66 -1.24 -9.26
N GLN A 39 11.79 -0.16 -10.03
CA GLN A 39 13.10 0.31 -10.49
C GLN A 39 13.96 0.86 -9.34
N SER A 40 13.35 1.59 -8.42
CA SER A 40 14.09 2.19 -7.30
C SER A 40 14.39 1.20 -6.18
N GLY A 41 13.62 0.12 -6.08
CA GLY A 41 13.73 -0.84 -4.99
C GLY A 41 13.25 -0.30 -3.64
N THR A 42 12.42 0.74 -3.63
CA THR A 42 11.97 1.41 -2.40
C THR A 42 10.53 1.10 -2.02
N GLY A 43 9.85 0.25 -2.79
CA GLY A 43 8.45 -0.09 -2.52
C GLY A 43 8.28 -1.00 -1.32
N CYS A 44 7.28 -0.71 -0.50
CA CYS A 44 6.93 -1.48 0.69
C CYS A 44 5.44 -1.80 0.69
N LEU A 45 5.11 -2.93 1.27
CA LEU A 45 3.74 -3.43 1.38
C LEU A 45 3.54 -4.07 2.76
N SER A 46 2.33 -4.55 3.01
CA SER A 46 2.05 -5.41 4.15
C SER A 46 1.26 -6.64 3.70
N VAL A 47 1.23 -7.66 4.53
CA VAL A 47 0.40 -8.84 4.28
C VAL A 47 -1.06 -8.44 4.12
N GLN A 48 -1.53 -7.48 4.93
CA GLN A 48 -2.91 -6.96 4.81
C GLN A 48 -3.18 -6.41 3.41
N VAL A 49 -2.26 -5.61 2.86
CA VAL A 49 -2.42 -5.05 1.50
C VAL A 49 -2.53 -6.16 0.48
N LEU A 50 -1.70 -7.19 0.59
CA LEU A 50 -1.74 -8.32 -0.36
C LEU A 50 -3.05 -9.10 -0.24
N GLN A 51 -3.56 -9.28 0.96
CA GLN A 51 -4.84 -9.97 1.20
C GLN A 51 -6.00 -9.17 0.59
N GLU A 52 -6.06 -7.87 0.87
CA GLU A 52 -7.10 -6.99 0.33
C GLU A 52 -7.00 -6.90 -1.19
N PHE A 53 -5.79 -6.83 -1.73
CA PHE A 53 -5.55 -6.84 -3.17
C PHE A 53 -6.16 -8.09 -3.81
N TYR A 54 -5.87 -9.26 -3.27
CA TYR A 54 -6.37 -10.52 -3.82
C TYR A 54 -7.91 -10.53 -3.88
N VAL A 55 -8.56 -10.22 -2.77
CA VAL A 55 -10.02 -10.24 -2.70
C VAL A 55 -10.63 -9.25 -3.70
N ASN A 56 -10.06 -8.06 -3.80
CA ASN A 56 -10.61 -7.02 -4.68
C ASN A 56 -10.40 -7.32 -6.17
N VAL A 57 -9.18 -7.68 -6.57
CA VAL A 57 -8.91 -7.90 -8.02
C VAL A 57 -9.55 -9.16 -8.57
N THR A 58 -9.89 -10.13 -7.72
CA THR A 58 -10.55 -11.35 -8.17
C THR A 58 -12.06 -11.29 -8.05
N GLN A 59 -12.63 -10.35 -7.27
CA GLN A 59 -14.07 -10.36 -6.98
C GLN A 59 -14.78 -9.01 -7.18
N LYS A 60 -14.08 -7.88 -7.03
CA LYS A 60 -14.77 -6.57 -6.91
C LYS A 60 -14.51 -5.59 -8.04
N VAL A 61 -13.57 -5.87 -8.93
CA VAL A 61 -13.29 -5.01 -10.08
C VAL A 61 -14.16 -5.42 -11.28
N ALA A 62 -14.34 -4.50 -12.24
CA ALA A 62 -15.19 -4.75 -13.41
C ALA A 62 -14.68 -5.90 -14.28
N ARG A 63 -13.35 -6.08 -14.34
CA ARG A 63 -12.72 -7.19 -15.08
C ARG A 63 -11.85 -7.98 -14.12
N PRO A 64 -12.43 -8.93 -13.37
CA PRO A 64 -11.68 -9.68 -12.37
C PRO A 64 -10.52 -10.46 -12.97
N LEU A 65 -9.42 -10.49 -12.23
CA LEU A 65 -8.30 -11.38 -12.57
C LEU A 65 -8.62 -12.80 -12.12
N ALA A 66 -8.11 -13.78 -12.87
CA ALA A 66 -8.16 -15.17 -12.43
C ALA A 66 -7.30 -15.32 -11.15
N PRO A 67 -7.69 -16.21 -10.22
CA PRO A 67 -6.92 -16.41 -8.97
C PRO A 67 -5.45 -16.73 -9.18
N ASP A 68 -5.10 -17.52 -10.19
CA ASP A 68 -3.72 -17.88 -10.48
C ASP A 68 -2.89 -16.69 -10.98
N VAL A 69 -3.52 -15.76 -11.73
CA VAL A 69 -2.87 -14.51 -12.15
C VAL A 69 -2.60 -13.63 -10.95
N ALA A 70 -3.60 -13.44 -10.08
CA ALA A 70 -3.44 -12.66 -8.86
C ALA A 70 -2.37 -13.26 -7.95
N ALA A 71 -2.33 -14.58 -7.81
CA ALA A 71 -1.32 -15.27 -7.01
C ALA A 71 0.09 -15.03 -7.54
N ARG A 72 0.26 -14.99 -8.85
CA ARG A 72 1.57 -14.72 -9.46
C ARG A 72 2.03 -13.29 -9.19
N ILE A 73 1.13 -12.33 -9.26
CA ILE A 73 1.44 -10.93 -8.93
C ILE A 73 1.89 -10.81 -7.48
N ILE A 74 1.18 -11.46 -6.56
CA ILE A 74 1.52 -11.48 -5.14
C ILE A 74 2.89 -12.12 -4.92
N ALA A 75 3.16 -13.24 -5.58
CA ALA A 75 4.46 -13.91 -5.49
C ALA A 75 5.59 -12.98 -5.96
N ASP A 76 5.39 -12.26 -7.05
CA ASP A 76 6.37 -11.31 -7.56
C ASP A 76 6.60 -10.16 -6.56
N LEU A 77 5.53 -9.61 -5.99
CA LEU A 77 5.62 -8.52 -5.02
C LEU A 77 6.22 -8.95 -3.68
N SER A 78 6.29 -10.25 -3.40
CA SER A 78 6.83 -10.75 -2.14
C SER A 78 8.33 -10.44 -1.96
N VAL A 79 9.03 -10.03 -3.02
CA VAL A 79 10.43 -9.59 -2.93
C VAL A 79 10.57 -8.16 -2.39
N TRP A 80 9.49 -7.39 -2.37
CA TRP A 80 9.47 -6.08 -1.72
C TRP A 80 9.57 -6.28 -0.20
N GLN A 81 9.78 -5.19 0.53
CA GLN A 81 9.67 -5.24 1.98
C GLN A 81 8.19 -5.37 2.34
N VAL A 82 7.81 -6.55 2.84
CA VAL A 82 6.42 -6.86 3.20
C VAL A 82 6.33 -7.02 4.70
N HIS A 83 5.63 -6.11 5.36
CA HIS A 83 5.42 -6.14 6.81
C HIS A 83 4.41 -7.22 7.18
N ARG A 84 4.78 -8.00 8.20
CA ARG A 84 3.92 -9.04 8.79
C ARG A 84 3.49 -8.58 10.17
N PRO A 85 2.27 -8.01 10.32
CA PRO A 85 1.85 -7.47 11.61
C PRO A 85 1.74 -8.52 12.70
N GLY A 86 2.21 -8.17 13.88
CA GLY A 86 2.03 -8.95 15.09
C GLY A 86 1.12 -8.22 16.08
N VAL A 87 1.02 -8.75 17.29
CA VAL A 87 0.16 -8.17 18.34
C VAL A 87 0.55 -6.72 18.66
N GLU A 88 1.84 -6.43 18.71
CA GLU A 88 2.32 -5.07 19.00
C GLU A 88 1.86 -4.06 17.96
N ASP A 89 1.77 -4.48 16.69
CA ASP A 89 1.30 -3.63 15.61
C ASP A 89 -0.19 -3.33 15.77
N ILE A 90 -0.96 -4.28 16.27
CA ILE A 90 -2.39 -4.08 16.57
C ILE A 90 -2.54 -3.00 17.66
N LEU A 91 -1.73 -3.09 18.71
CA LEU A 91 -1.75 -2.10 19.79
C LEU A 91 -1.35 -0.70 19.29
N ASP A 92 -0.35 -0.62 18.43
CA ASP A 92 0.05 0.62 17.79
C ASP A 92 -1.07 1.19 16.91
N ALA A 93 -1.77 0.33 16.17
CA ALA A 93 -2.89 0.76 15.34
C ALA A 93 -4.04 1.32 16.18
N ILE A 94 -4.32 0.72 17.34
CA ILE A 94 -5.34 1.24 18.26
C ILE A 94 -4.95 2.63 18.76
N ARG A 95 -3.69 2.86 19.08
CA ARG A 95 -3.16 4.16 19.48
C ARG A 95 -3.33 5.20 18.35
N LEU A 96 -2.97 4.83 17.13
CA LEU A 96 -3.10 5.69 15.95
C LEU A 96 -4.57 6.01 15.65
N GLN A 97 -5.44 5.01 15.76
CA GLN A 97 -6.89 5.19 15.59
C GLN A 97 -7.42 6.26 16.55
N GLY A 98 -7.05 6.17 17.82
CA GLY A 98 -7.48 7.14 18.81
C GLY A 98 -6.93 8.54 18.58
N ARG A 99 -5.65 8.63 18.20
CA ARG A 99 -4.99 9.92 17.99
C ARG A 99 -5.50 10.64 16.74
N TYR A 100 -5.70 9.93 15.65
CA TYR A 100 -5.99 10.52 14.34
C TYR A 100 -7.43 10.37 13.89
N GLN A 101 -8.25 9.65 14.66
CA GLN A 101 -9.67 9.43 14.35
C GLN A 101 -9.87 8.79 12.97
N ILE A 102 -9.11 7.76 12.68
CA ILE A 102 -9.18 6.98 11.43
C ILE A 102 -9.73 5.59 11.72
N ALA A 103 -10.17 4.90 10.66
CA ALA A 103 -10.65 3.52 10.77
C ALA A 103 -9.51 2.60 11.21
N PHE A 104 -9.84 1.52 11.92
CA PHE A 104 -8.85 0.58 12.44
C PHE A 104 -7.96 -0.01 11.35
N TRP A 105 -8.56 -0.42 10.23
CA TRP A 105 -7.79 -1.03 9.14
C TRP A 105 -6.87 -0.04 8.45
N ASP A 106 -7.27 1.24 8.37
CA ASP A 106 -6.39 2.31 7.91
C ASP A 106 -5.25 2.54 8.91
N ALA A 107 -5.55 2.47 10.20
CA ALA A 107 -4.52 2.58 11.24
C ALA A 107 -3.51 1.43 11.15
N MET A 108 -3.94 0.23 10.79
CA MET A 108 -3.04 -0.91 10.55
C MET A 108 -2.10 -0.65 9.38
N ILE A 109 -2.59 -0.04 8.30
CA ILE A 109 -1.77 0.37 7.15
C ILE A 109 -0.70 1.37 7.59
N VAL A 110 -1.12 2.39 8.33
CA VAL A 110 -0.19 3.42 8.85
C VAL A 110 0.84 2.78 9.78
N ALA A 111 0.43 1.91 10.68
CA ALA A 111 1.33 1.21 11.61
C ALA A 111 2.37 0.39 10.85
N SER A 112 1.97 -0.31 9.79
CA SER A 112 2.91 -1.08 8.96
C SER A 112 3.93 -0.18 8.29
N ALA A 113 3.50 0.95 7.74
CA ALA A 113 4.41 1.89 7.10
C ALA A 113 5.43 2.47 8.10
N ILE A 114 4.97 2.82 9.29
CA ILE A 114 5.85 3.31 10.37
C ILE A 114 6.86 2.23 10.77
N GLN A 115 6.41 1.01 10.95
CA GLN A 115 7.27 -0.10 11.39
C GLN A 115 8.37 -0.38 10.37
N LEU A 116 8.08 -0.26 9.09
CA LEU A 116 9.07 -0.45 8.02
C LEU A 116 10.02 0.76 7.85
N GLY A 117 9.74 1.87 8.51
CA GLY A 117 10.54 3.09 8.37
C GLY A 117 10.22 3.86 7.09
N CYS A 118 9.02 3.70 6.54
CA CYS A 118 8.60 4.42 5.35
C CYS A 118 8.39 5.89 5.66
N GLN A 119 8.71 6.76 4.69
CA GLN A 119 8.47 8.19 4.79
C GLN A 119 7.15 8.59 4.13
N ARG A 120 6.65 7.78 3.21
CA ARG A 120 5.45 8.07 2.43
C ARG A 120 4.53 6.88 2.39
N ILE A 121 3.22 7.17 2.35
CA ILE A 121 2.19 6.21 1.97
C ILE A 121 1.48 6.76 0.74
N TRP A 122 1.53 5.99 -0.34
CA TRP A 122 0.74 6.29 -1.54
C TRP A 122 -0.66 5.74 -1.34
N SER A 123 -1.66 6.62 -1.30
CA SER A 123 -3.04 6.22 -1.02
C SER A 123 -4.02 7.23 -1.63
N GLU A 124 -5.18 6.73 -2.05
CA GLU A 124 -6.31 7.56 -2.44
C GLU A 124 -7.25 7.80 -1.25
N ASP A 125 -7.37 6.81 -0.36
CA ASP A 125 -8.39 6.79 0.70
C ASP A 125 -7.98 7.57 1.94
N LEU A 126 -6.70 7.57 2.29
CA LEU A 126 -6.19 8.39 3.40
C LEU A 126 -6.07 9.84 2.94
N ASN A 127 -6.14 10.78 3.89
CA ASN A 127 -6.11 12.21 3.58
C ASN A 127 -4.77 12.61 2.96
N PRO A 128 -4.73 13.06 1.70
CA PRO A 128 -3.48 13.53 1.08
C PRO A 128 -2.88 14.71 1.87
N GLY A 129 -1.57 14.65 2.07
CA GLY A 129 -0.85 15.67 2.83
C GLY A 129 -0.86 15.47 4.35
N GLN A 130 -1.72 14.57 4.86
CA GLN A 130 -1.75 14.26 6.29
C GLN A 130 -0.45 13.56 6.71
N VAL A 131 0.09 13.99 7.85
CA VAL A 131 1.22 13.32 8.47
C VAL A 131 0.70 12.49 9.65
N TYR A 132 0.99 11.19 9.60
CA TYR A 132 0.70 10.26 10.71
C TYR A 132 2.03 9.90 11.36
N ASP A 133 2.29 10.45 12.54
CA ASP A 133 3.59 10.35 13.23
C ASP A 133 4.73 10.80 12.29
N THR A 134 5.45 9.87 11.65
CA THR A 134 6.59 10.16 10.77
C THR A 134 6.29 9.97 9.29
N VAL A 135 5.07 9.58 8.94
CA VAL A 135 4.72 9.18 7.56
C VAL A 135 3.76 10.19 6.94
N THR A 136 4.06 10.60 5.72
CA THR A 136 3.21 11.53 4.95
C THR A 136 2.43 10.78 3.89
N VAL A 137 1.13 11.05 3.80
CA VAL A 137 0.26 10.48 2.76
C VAL A 137 0.35 11.32 1.49
N ILE A 138 0.50 10.66 0.35
CA ILE A 138 0.52 11.30 -0.97
C ILE A 138 -0.45 10.55 -1.87
N SER A 139 -1.27 11.30 -2.62
CA SER A 139 -2.10 10.74 -3.68
C SER A 139 -1.35 10.84 -5.01
N PRO A 140 -1.33 9.76 -5.83
CA PRO A 140 -0.73 9.83 -7.16
C PRO A 140 -1.67 10.40 -8.22
N PHE A 141 -2.90 10.74 -7.81
CA PHE A 141 -3.97 11.15 -8.74
C PHE A 141 -4.25 12.64 -8.78
#